data_b3d8e1ef1eeee120220fee4597d288fe
#
_entry.id   b3d8e1ef1eeee120220fee4597d288fe
#
_cell.length_a   1.000
_cell.length_b   1.000
_cell.length_c   1.000
_cell.angle_alpha   90.00
_cell.angle_beta   90.00
_cell.angle_gamma   90.00
#
_symmetry.space_group_name_H-M   'P 1'
#
loop_
_entity.id
_entity.type
_entity.pdbx_description
1 polymer ?
#
loop_
_entity_poly.entity_id
_entity_poly.type
_entity_poly.pdbx_seq_one_letter_code
_entity_poly.pdbx_strand_id
1 'polypeptide(L)'
;MQPPATETAWPPARTAWFAAIVLMLANTLAFVDRQALALLVQPIKQDLGASDTAMSLLYGLSFTMFYVLVGLPVARLADRSNRRNIIAFSIFLWSIATAACGLARSFGTLFAARVAVGAGEGGLSPSAYSMLSDYFPRNKLAAAMGVYQMGIYLGGAMALVLGGLIAGSIPPTSTIDLPLLGATKGWQCLFLLLGIPGILLSLLLLAVREPARRVLGGDHEVAPLSAFFRHLGGRKAAYFGIGLGFALMILVGNGTGAWIPAFFERRFGWSTAEIGAKYGLIVFFCGTSGALIGGFVASWLQGRGIARGNLWAAVVGFTVLIPITIAFPLMPTPELALALIGAMNFFAGFNFGGGLATLQELTPNRMRALVSAGYMLLINLVGATLGPTAVALVTDYWFRDPAALHYAISFTCAIASPLSLVCLLIGMAGVRRAQRQAEL
;
A
#
# COMPACT_ATOMS: atom_id res chain seq x y z
N MET A 1 47.92 -10.09 7.24
CA MET A 1 46.76 -11.03 7.17
C MET A 1 45.76 -10.60 8.23
N GLN A 2 44.65 -9.99 7.82
CA GLN A 2 43.54 -9.78 8.73
C GLN A 2 42.88 -11.12 8.98
N PRO A 3 42.53 -11.48 10.22
CA PRO A 3 41.82 -12.72 10.49
C PRO A 3 40.47 -12.71 9.74
N PRO A 4 40.03 -13.87 9.20
CA PRO A 4 38.74 -13.94 8.51
C PRO A 4 37.65 -13.46 9.46
N ALA A 5 36.79 -12.54 8.99
CA ALA A 5 35.64 -12.07 9.72
C ALA A 5 34.85 -13.33 10.18
N THR A 6 34.76 -13.53 11.47
CA THR A 6 33.96 -14.61 12.06
C THR A 6 32.55 -14.47 11.50
N GLU A 7 32.11 -15.42 10.67
CA GLU A 7 30.73 -15.51 10.23
C GLU A 7 29.84 -15.58 11.48
N THR A 8 29.25 -14.47 11.84
CA THR A 8 28.32 -14.44 12.99
C THR A 8 27.19 -15.44 12.70
N ALA A 9 27.00 -16.43 13.53
CA ALA A 9 25.94 -17.43 13.39
C ALA A 9 24.57 -16.75 13.21
N TRP A 10 23.71 -17.33 12.37
CA TRP A 10 22.35 -16.79 12.19
C TRP A 10 21.57 -16.85 13.52
N PRO A 11 20.72 -15.84 13.79
CA PRO A 11 19.86 -15.88 14.97
C PRO A 11 19.03 -17.17 15.02
N PRO A 12 18.72 -17.71 16.22
CA PRO A 12 17.86 -18.88 16.34
C PRO A 12 16.55 -18.69 15.56
N ALA A 13 16.09 -19.74 14.88
CA ALA A 13 14.90 -19.66 14.03
C ALA A 13 13.67 -19.13 14.79
N ARG A 14 13.50 -19.49 16.06
CA ARG A 14 12.40 -18.96 16.90
C ARG A 14 12.48 -17.45 17.05
N THR A 15 13.65 -16.89 17.31
CA THR A 15 13.85 -15.44 17.44
C THR A 15 13.60 -14.72 16.11
N ALA A 16 14.09 -15.28 15.00
CA ALA A 16 13.90 -14.71 13.68
C ALA A 16 12.41 -14.68 13.26
N TRP A 17 11.70 -15.80 13.43
CA TRP A 17 10.27 -15.85 13.11
C TRP A 17 9.40 -15.03 14.06
N PHE A 18 9.75 -14.96 15.34
CA PHE A 18 9.09 -14.05 16.29
C PHE A 18 9.20 -12.59 15.80
N ALA A 19 10.41 -12.16 15.42
CA ALA A 19 10.61 -10.83 14.87
C ALA A 19 9.79 -10.61 13.59
N ALA A 20 9.77 -11.57 12.66
CA ALA A 20 8.99 -11.50 11.43
C ALA A 20 7.47 -11.38 11.70
N ILE A 21 6.94 -12.11 12.68
CA ILE A 21 5.53 -12.03 13.07
C ILE A 21 5.20 -10.66 13.70
N VAL A 22 6.06 -10.15 14.60
CA VAL A 22 5.85 -8.84 15.23
C VAL A 22 5.89 -7.73 14.16
N LEU A 23 6.82 -7.81 13.21
CA LEU A 23 6.89 -6.87 12.08
C LEU A 23 5.67 -7.01 11.14
N MET A 24 5.17 -8.23 10.91
CA MET A 24 3.91 -8.45 10.19
C MET A 24 2.73 -7.78 10.92
N LEU A 25 2.64 -7.92 12.24
CA LEU A 25 1.59 -7.25 13.03
C LEU A 25 1.70 -5.72 12.94
N ALA A 26 2.93 -5.17 12.92
CA ALA A 26 3.14 -3.74 12.71
C ALA A 26 2.64 -3.29 11.32
N ASN A 27 2.94 -4.07 10.28
CA ASN A 27 2.44 -3.81 8.93
C ASN A 27 0.90 -3.95 8.85
N THR A 28 0.33 -4.92 9.57
CA THR A 28 -1.12 -5.09 9.70
C THR A 28 -1.77 -3.83 10.28
N LEU A 29 -1.27 -3.31 11.39
CA LEU A 29 -1.82 -2.10 12.01
C LEU A 29 -1.70 -0.87 11.11
N ALA A 30 -0.57 -0.70 10.42
CA ALA A 30 -0.41 0.38 9.46
C ALA A 30 -1.49 0.34 8.37
N PHE A 31 -1.83 -0.85 7.86
CA PHE A 31 -2.91 -1.00 6.88
C PHE A 31 -4.30 -0.88 7.48
N VAL A 32 -4.50 -1.25 8.75
CA VAL A 32 -5.75 -0.96 9.48
C VAL A 32 -6.00 0.54 9.54
N ASP A 33 -5.02 1.34 9.93
CA ASP A 33 -5.14 2.79 10.03
C ASP A 33 -5.46 3.47 8.68
N ARG A 34 -4.90 2.96 7.59
CA ARG A 34 -5.17 3.46 6.23
C ARG A 34 -6.59 3.14 5.78
N GLN A 35 -7.03 1.89 5.96
CA GLN A 35 -8.34 1.44 5.47
C GLN A 35 -9.51 1.92 6.34
N ALA A 36 -9.30 2.17 7.63
CA ALA A 36 -10.33 2.70 8.50
C ALA A 36 -10.91 4.02 7.99
N LEU A 37 -10.07 4.90 7.43
CA LEU A 37 -10.53 6.16 6.85
C LEU A 37 -11.50 5.94 5.68
N ALA A 38 -11.27 4.93 4.82
CA ALA A 38 -12.15 4.63 3.69
C ALA A 38 -13.56 4.25 4.15
N LEU A 39 -13.66 3.49 5.25
CA LEU A 39 -14.94 3.09 5.86
C LEU A 39 -15.69 4.28 6.48
N LEU A 40 -14.95 5.30 6.91
CA LEU A 40 -15.50 6.47 7.63
C LEU A 40 -15.66 7.71 6.75
N VAL A 41 -15.41 7.64 5.44
CA VAL A 41 -15.50 8.79 4.53
C VAL A 41 -16.83 9.53 4.66
N GLN A 42 -17.96 8.83 4.64
CA GLN A 42 -19.28 9.45 4.66
C GLN A 42 -19.59 10.12 6.02
N PRO A 43 -19.45 9.43 7.16
CA PRO A 43 -19.66 10.05 8.48
C PRO A 43 -18.80 11.30 8.69
N ILE A 44 -17.51 11.25 8.34
CA ILE A 44 -16.58 12.37 8.48
C ILE A 44 -16.98 13.52 7.55
N LYS A 45 -17.32 13.22 6.29
CA LYS A 45 -17.79 14.20 5.31
C LYS A 45 -19.02 14.96 5.80
N GLN A 46 -20.00 14.25 6.34
CA GLN A 46 -21.23 14.83 6.87
C GLN A 46 -20.98 15.69 8.11
N ASP A 47 -20.13 15.22 9.02
CA ASP A 47 -19.85 15.91 10.28
C ASP A 47 -18.99 17.18 10.08
N LEU A 48 -17.98 17.12 9.20
CA LEU A 48 -17.06 18.23 8.95
C LEU A 48 -17.44 19.11 7.75
N GLY A 49 -18.54 18.82 7.03
CA GLY A 49 -18.98 19.57 5.85
C GLY A 49 -17.99 19.54 4.70
N ALA A 50 -17.24 18.44 4.53
CA ALA A 50 -16.18 18.33 3.55
C ALA A 50 -16.68 17.87 2.17
N SER A 51 -16.00 18.26 1.08
CA SER A 51 -16.24 17.74 -0.26
C SER A 51 -15.59 16.38 -0.47
N ASP A 52 -15.94 15.65 -1.54
CA ASP A 52 -15.25 14.40 -1.89
C ASP A 52 -13.78 14.67 -2.22
N THR A 53 -13.48 15.78 -2.88
CA THR A 53 -12.09 16.22 -3.12
C THR A 53 -11.32 16.43 -1.83
N ALA A 54 -11.90 17.10 -0.83
CA ALA A 54 -11.26 17.29 0.48
C ALA A 54 -10.99 15.93 1.16
N MET A 55 -11.96 15.01 1.16
CA MET A 55 -11.78 13.67 1.72
C MET A 55 -10.71 12.88 0.98
N SER A 56 -10.59 13.01 -0.34
CA SER A 56 -9.52 12.37 -1.12
C SER A 56 -8.12 12.86 -0.76
N LEU A 57 -7.98 14.14 -0.42
CA LEU A 57 -6.71 14.70 0.07
C LEU A 57 -6.32 14.14 1.43
N LEU A 58 -7.29 13.86 2.31
CA LEU A 58 -7.03 13.16 3.58
C LEU A 58 -6.53 11.72 3.34
N TYR A 59 -7.09 11.03 2.35
CA TYR A 59 -6.72 9.65 2.06
C TYR A 59 -5.36 9.54 1.36
N GLY A 60 -5.12 10.37 0.35
CA GLY A 60 -3.95 10.33 -0.51
C GLY A 60 -2.82 11.27 -0.05
N LEU A 61 -3.01 12.56 -0.25
CA LEU A 61 -1.94 13.55 -0.13
C LEU A 61 -1.40 13.70 1.29
N SER A 62 -2.28 13.85 2.29
CA SER A 62 -1.85 14.09 3.68
C SER A 62 -0.97 12.95 4.21
N PHE A 63 -1.30 11.74 3.84
CA PHE A 63 -0.58 10.54 4.25
C PHE A 63 0.64 10.26 3.36
N THR A 64 0.43 10.06 2.04
CA THR A 64 1.45 9.51 1.15
C THR A 64 2.64 10.44 0.98
N MET A 65 2.41 11.75 0.88
CA MET A 65 3.49 12.72 0.71
C MET A 65 4.43 12.69 1.92
N PHE A 66 3.90 12.71 3.13
CA PHE A 66 4.72 12.73 4.34
C PHE A 66 5.32 11.37 4.66
N TYR A 67 4.64 10.27 4.34
CA TYR A 67 5.20 8.91 4.37
C TYR A 67 6.49 8.81 3.53
N VAL A 68 6.50 9.37 2.31
CA VAL A 68 7.67 9.36 1.44
C VAL A 68 8.74 10.36 1.91
N LEU A 69 8.35 11.60 2.25
CA LEU A 69 9.27 12.65 2.67
C LEU A 69 10.05 12.27 3.93
N VAL A 70 9.39 11.69 4.92
CA VAL A 70 10.00 11.26 6.18
C VAL A 70 10.66 9.90 6.04
N GLY A 71 10.11 9.00 5.22
CA GLY A 71 10.65 7.66 5.01
C GLY A 71 12.10 7.65 4.50
N LEU A 72 12.45 8.57 3.60
CA LEU A 72 13.82 8.66 3.05
C LEU A 72 14.88 9.06 4.10
N PRO A 73 14.71 10.13 4.90
CA PRO A 73 15.62 10.45 6.01
C PRO A 73 15.69 9.34 7.06
N VAL A 74 14.54 8.75 7.42
CA VAL A 74 14.47 7.68 8.44
C VAL A 74 15.14 6.39 7.93
N ALA A 75 15.06 6.07 6.65
CA ALA A 75 15.81 4.96 6.07
C ALA A 75 17.33 5.13 6.25
N ARG A 76 17.85 6.35 6.02
CA ARG A 76 19.29 6.67 6.27
C ARG A 76 19.64 6.61 7.74
N LEU A 77 18.73 7.04 8.62
CA LEU A 77 18.92 6.92 10.07
C LEU A 77 18.93 5.44 10.48
N ALA A 78 18.06 4.62 9.89
CA ALA A 78 18.01 3.19 10.12
C ALA A 78 19.32 2.47 9.74
N ASP A 79 20.05 2.96 8.73
CA ASP A 79 21.35 2.42 8.35
C ASP A 79 22.45 2.61 9.42
N ARG A 80 22.28 3.57 10.33
CA ARG A 80 23.30 3.95 11.33
C ARG A 80 22.85 3.71 12.79
N SER A 81 21.56 3.47 13.00
CA SER A 81 20.95 3.41 14.33
C SER A 81 20.28 2.05 14.58
N ASN A 82 19.78 1.85 15.80
CA ASN A 82 19.02 0.65 16.16
C ASN A 82 17.64 0.67 15.48
N ARG A 83 17.44 -0.22 14.49
CA ARG A 83 16.23 -0.28 13.66
C ARG A 83 14.99 -0.65 14.46
N ARG A 84 15.12 -1.56 15.46
CA ARG A 84 14.05 -1.90 16.38
C ARG A 84 13.50 -0.65 17.08
N ASN A 85 14.38 0.20 17.60
CA ASN A 85 13.97 1.42 18.31
C ASN A 85 13.30 2.43 17.37
N ILE A 86 13.80 2.54 16.13
CA ILE A 86 13.18 3.37 15.10
C ILE A 86 11.76 2.88 14.80
N ILE A 87 11.57 1.57 14.60
CA ILE A 87 10.25 1.01 14.32
C ILE A 87 9.32 1.20 15.55
N ALA A 88 9.81 0.94 16.77
CA ALA A 88 9.02 1.12 17.99
C ALA A 88 8.56 2.57 18.15
N PHE A 89 9.46 3.53 17.96
CA PHE A 89 9.14 4.97 18.01
C PHE A 89 8.18 5.36 16.88
N SER A 90 8.38 4.87 15.68
CA SER A 90 7.49 5.10 14.56
C SER A 90 6.06 4.61 14.87
N ILE A 91 5.91 3.36 15.37
CA ILE A 91 4.61 2.82 15.75
C ILE A 91 3.95 3.66 16.84
N PHE A 92 4.70 4.04 17.88
CA PHE A 92 4.21 4.89 18.96
C PHE A 92 3.72 6.24 18.44
N LEU A 93 4.51 6.90 17.60
CA LEU A 93 4.18 8.21 17.04
C LEU A 93 2.92 8.18 16.18
N TRP A 94 2.84 7.25 15.23
CA TRP A 94 1.63 7.20 14.40
C TRP A 94 0.39 6.77 15.17
N SER A 95 0.54 5.92 16.19
CA SER A 95 -0.60 5.47 17.01
C SER A 95 -1.20 6.62 17.81
N ILE A 96 -0.35 7.50 18.37
CA ILE A 96 -0.80 8.74 19.01
C ILE A 96 -1.46 9.65 17.97
N ALA A 97 -0.87 9.79 16.78
CA ALA A 97 -1.45 10.58 15.70
C ALA A 97 -2.80 10.02 15.21
N THR A 98 -2.95 8.69 15.14
CA THR A 98 -4.22 8.04 14.85
C THR A 98 -5.26 8.34 15.92
N ALA A 99 -4.90 8.25 17.20
CA ALA A 99 -5.79 8.66 18.29
C ALA A 99 -6.13 10.16 18.20
N ALA A 100 -5.17 11.01 17.82
CA ALA A 100 -5.41 12.45 17.62
C ALA A 100 -6.39 12.74 16.46
N CYS A 101 -6.50 11.87 15.45
CA CYS A 101 -7.58 11.96 14.46
C CYS A 101 -8.97 11.88 15.12
N GLY A 102 -9.12 11.08 16.19
CA GLY A 102 -10.35 10.99 16.97
C GLY A 102 -10.66 12.22 17.82
N LEU A 103 -9.70 13.14 17.99
CA LEU A 103 -9.89 14.41 18.68
C LEU A 103 -10.16 15.58 17.72
N ALA A 104 -10.14 15.32 16.41
CA ALA A 104 -10.32 16.36 15.40
C ALA A 104 -11.75 16.89 15.41
N ARG A 105 -11.88 18.22 15.39
CA ARG A 105 -13.16 18.96 15.33
C ARG A 105 -13.29 19.80 14.06
N SER A 106 -12.32 19.73 13.17
CA SER A 106 -12.32 20.40 11.88
C SER A 106 -11.53 19.61 10.87
N PHE A 107 -11.78 19.86 9.58
CA PHE A 107 -11.00 19.25 8.49
C PHE A 107 -9.49 19.52 8.63
N GLY A 108 -9.09 20.74 9.00
CA GLY A 108 -7.68 21.11 9.16
C GLY A 108 -6.98 20.35 10.27
N THR A 109 -7.64 20.14 11.42
CA THR A 109 -7.08 19.35 12.53
C THR A 109 -6.97 17.88 12.18
N LEU A 110 -7.97 17.32 11.48
CA LEU A 110 -7.92 15.96 10.97
C LEU A 110 -6.81 15.78 9.93
N PHE A 111 -6.66 16.74 9.01
CA PHE A 111 -5.60 16.72 8.01
C PHE A 111 -4.19 16.75 8.67
N ALA A 112 -3.98 17.62 9.65
CA ALA A 112 -2.71 17.68 10.38
C ALA A 112 -2.40 16.37 11.12
N ALA A 113 -3.41 15.75 11.76
CA ALA A 113 -3.24 14.47 12.41
C ALA A 113 -2.90 13.36 11.40
N ARG A 114 -3.54 13.33 10.23
CA ARG A 114 -3.22 12.39 9.14
C ARG A 114 -1.81 12.58 8.56
N VAL A 115 -1.33 13.82 8.46
CA VAL A 115 0.07 14.11 8.12
C VAL A 115 1.02 13.48 9.13
N ALA A 116 0.72 13.62 10.44
CA ALA A 116 1.53 13.02 11.49
C ALA A 116 1.51 11.48 11.45
N VAL A 117 0.36 10.86 11.11
CA VAL A 117 0.27 9.41 10.87
C VAL A 117 1.20 9.00 9.73
N GLY A 118 1.12 9.67 8.57
CA GLY A 118 1.97 9.37 7.41
C GLY A 118 3.47 9.51 7.72
N ALA A 119 3.84 10.58 8.43
CA ALA A 119 5.21 10.81 8.87
C ALA A 119 5.71 9.71 9.83
N GLY A 120 4.86 9.30 10.78
CA GLY A 120 5.17 8.22 11.73
C GLY A 120 5.37 6.87 11.02
N GLU A 121 4.48 6.50 10.09
CA GLU A 121 4.57 5.22 9.37
C GLU A 121 5.78 5.13 8.43
N GLY A 122 6.34 6.25 7.96
CA GLY A 122 7.46 6.27 7.02
C GLY A 122 8.71 5.51 7.49
N GLY A 123 8.87 5.31 8.80
CA GLY A 123 10.02 4.58 9.37
C GLY A 123 9.87 3.05 9.39
N LEU A 124 8.66 2.50 9.24
CA LEU A 124 8.41 1.07 9.38
C LEU A 124 9.06 0.23 8.29
N SER A 125 8.63 0.41 7.04
CA SER A 125 8.98 -0.53 5.96
C SER A 125 10.48 -0.60 5.66
N PRO A 126 11.22 0.50 5.53
CA PRO A 126 12.66 0.45 5.28
C PRO A 126 13.41 -0.29 6.38
N SER A 127 13.07 0.03 7.64
CA SER A 127 13.71 -0.59 8.82
C SER A 127 13.36 -2.07 8.94
N ALA A 128 12.11 -2.45 8.68
CA ALA A 128 11.64 -3.84 8.71
C ALA A 128 12.34 -4.69 7.65
N TYR A 129 12.45 -4.23 6.41
CA TYR A 129 13.16 -4.95 5.34
C TYR A 129 14.63 -5.15 5.69
N SER A 130 15.29 -4.12 6.21
CA SER A 130 16.68 -4.19 6.65
C SER A 130 16.86 -5.18 7.80
N MET A 131 15.96 -5.18 8.81
CA MET A 131 16.02 -6.15 9.91
C MET A 131 15.79 -7.59 9.42
N LEU A 132 14.82 -7.83 8.55
CA LEU A 132 14.52 -9.16 8.03
C LEU A 132 15.70 -9.73 7.23
N SER A 133 16.41 -8.90 6.46
CA SER A 133 17.59 -9.32 5.71
C SER A 133 18.75 -9.77 6.61
N ASP A 134 18.84 -9.25 7.84
CA ASP A 134 19.85 -9.65 8.81
C ASP A 134 19.40 -10.82 9.70
N TYR A 135 18.10 -11.08 9.80
CA TYR A 135 17.55 -12.21 10.52
C TYR A 135 17.57 -13.53 9.75
N PHE A 136 17.43 -13.47 8.41
CA PHE A 136 17.20 -14.67 7.60
C PHE A 136 18.26 -14.86 6.52
N PRO A 137 18.76 -16.11 6.33
CA PRO A 137 19.61 -16.44 5.21
C PRO A 137 18.85 -16.33 3.88
N ARG A 138 19.59 -16.15 2.77
CA ARG A 138 19.02 -15.90 1.43
C ARG A 138 17.92 -16.88 1.01
N ASN A 139 18.05 -18.15 1.37
CA ASN A 139 17.08 -19.20 1.05
C ASN A 139 15.75 -19.10 1.85
N LYS A 140 15.72 -18.38 2.96
CA LYS A 140 14.52 -18.17 3.81
C LYS A 140 14.00 -16.73 3.76
N LEU A 141 14.79 -15.80 3.25
CA LEU A 141 14.44 -14.38 3.23
C LEU A 141 13.14 -14.10 2.46
N ALA A 142 12.94 -14.75 1.31
CA ALA A 142 11.72 -14.59 0.52
C ALA A 142 10.46 -14.99 1.31
N ALA A 143 10.53 -16.07 2.08
CA ALA A 143 9.41 -16.51 2.94
C ALA A 143 9.15 -15.50 4.07
N ALA A 144 10.20 -14.97 4.72
CA ALA A 144 10.06 -13.96 5.77
C ALA A 144 9.46 -12.65 5.25
N MET A 145 9.90 -12.20 4.06
CA MET A 145 9.31 -11.05 3.38
C MET A 145 7.83 -11.30 3.02
N GLY A 146 7.50 -12.51 2.58
CA GLY A 146 6.12 -12.93 2.32
C GLY A 146 5.24 -12.82 3.56
N VAL A 147 5.72 -13.33 4.70
CA VAL A 147 5.01 -13.21 5.99
C VAL A 147 4.81 -11.74 6.36
N TYR A 148 5.83 -10.90 6.26
CA TYR A 148 5.69 -9.46 6.51
C TYR A 148 4.63 -8.81 5.61
N GLN A 149 4.61 -9.15 4.32
CA GLN A 149 3.66 -8.59 3.34
C GLN A 149 2.23 -9.10 3.51
N MET A 150 2.01 -10.26 4.15
CA MET A 150 0.66 -10.72 4.51
C MET A 150 -0.08 -9.71 5.40
N GLY A 151 0.67 -8.88 6.15
CA GLY A 151 0.12 -7.80 6.95
C GLY A 151 -0.75 -6.81 6.15
N ILE A 152 -0.48 -6.62 4.85
CA ILE A 152 -1.26 -5.76 3.95
C ILE A 152 -2.71 -6.25 3.83
N TYR A 153 -2.89 -7.53 3.47
CA TYR A 153 -4.21 -8.13 3.27
C TYR A 153 -4.94 -8.32 4.59
N LEU A 154 -4.21 -8.77 5.61
CA LEU A 154 -4.76 -8.95 6.95
C LEU A 154 -5.22 -7.61 7.53
N GLY A 155 -4.42 -6.55 7.40
CA GLY A 155 -4.74 -5.21 7.88
C GLY A 155 -5.93 -4.61 7.15
N GLY A 156 -5.97 -4.72 5.82
CA GLY A 156 -7.10 -4.27 5.01
C GLY A 156 -8.41 -4.95 5.39
N ALA A 157 -8.38 -6.27 5.55
CA ALA A 157 -9.56 -7.04 5.97
C ALA A 157 -9.98 -6.72 7.41
N MET A 158 -9.02 -6.67 8.35
CA MET A 158 -9.29 -6.34 9.75
C MET A 158 -9.89 -4.94 9.91
N ALA A 159 -9.40 -3.94 9.17
CA ALA A 159 -9.95 -2.59 9.20
C ALA A 159 -11.43 -2.58 8.84
N LEU A 160 -11.78 -3.30 7.77
CA LEU A 160 -13.16 -3.36 7.29
C LEU A 160 -14.05 -4.17 8.24
N VAL A 161 -13.62 -5.38 8.62
CA VAL A 161 -14.44 -6.26 9.48
C VAL A 161 -14.57 -5.68 10.89
N LEU A 162 -13.47 -5.34 11.55
CA LEU A 162 -13.51 -4.77 12.91
C LEU A 162 -14.13 -3.38 12.91
N GLY A 163 -13.79 -2.54 11.93
CA GLY A 163 -14.41 -1.23 11.77
C GLY A 163 -15.91 -1.33 11.56
N GLY A 164 -16.38 -2.29 10.76
CA GLY A 164 -17.79 -2.57 10.58
C GLY A 164 -18.49 -3.08 11.86
N LEU A 165 -17.85 -3.99 12.61
CA LEU A 165 -18.39 -4.49 13.89
C LEU A 165 -18.49 -3.37 14.93
N ILE A 166 -17.46 -2.53 15.04
CA ILE A 166 -17.47 -1.37 15.95
C ILE A 166 -18.57 -0.38 15.51
N ALA A 167 -18.67 -0.10 14.20
CA ALA A 167 -19.70 0.78 13.66
C ALA A 167 -21.13 0.24 13.87
N GLY A 168 -21.30 -1.08 13.96
CA GLY A 168 -22.57 -1.72 14.31
C GLY A 168 -22.96 -1.50 15.78
N SER A 169 -21.96 -1.43 16.67
CA SER A 169 -22.15 -1.18 18.10
C SER A 169 -22.19 0.32 18.45
N ILE A 170 -21.36 1.09 17.77
CA ILE A 170 -21.21 2.54 17.91
C ILE A 170 -21.39 3.15 16.52
N PRO A 171 -22.61 3.53 16.12
CA PRO A 171 -22.85 4.13 14.81
C PRO A 171 -21.93 5.36 14.60
N PRO A 172 -21.20 5.46 13.47
CA PRO A 172 -20.24 6.55 13.26
C PRO A 172 -20.81 7.96 13.35
N THR A 173 -22.12 8.11 13.09
CA THR A 173 -22.87 9.39 13.20
C THR A 173 -23.43 9.66 14.60
N SER A 174 -23.42 8.66 15.50
CA SER A 174 -23.89 8.82 16.87
C SER A 174 -22.99 9.77 17.66
N THR A 175 -23.57 10.39 18.71
CA THR A 175 -22.80 11.20 19.67
C THR A 175 -22.81 10.50 21.01
N ILE A 176 -21.63 10.34 21.61
CA ILE A 176 -21.40 9.67 22.89
C ILE A 176 -20.68 10.65 23.80
N ASP A 177 -21.15 10.82 25.02
CA ASP A 177 -20.45 11.63 26.00
C ASP A 177 -19.37 10.80 26.69
N LEU A 178 -18.10 11.11 26.37
CA LEU A 178 -16.96 10.50 27.04
C LEU A 178 -16.53 11.35 28.24
N PRO A 179 -16.21 10.73 29.41
CA PRO A 179 -15.99 11.43 30.67
C PRO A 179 -14.91 12.54 30.63
N LEU A 180 -13.92 12.43 29.77
CA LEU A 180 -12.81 13.39 29.66
C LEU A 180 -12.85 14.24 28.39
N LEU A 181 -13.58 13.81 27.36
CA LEU A 181 -13.57 14.40 26.03
C LEU A 181 -14.90 15.11 25.69
N GLY A 182 -15.94 14.88 26.49
CA GLY A 182 -17.30 15.39 26.25
C GLY A 182 -17.98 14.73 25.06
N ALA A 183 -18.84 15.45 24.36
CA ALA A 183 -19.58 14.97 23.22
C ALA A 183 -18.64 14.59 22.06
N THR A 184 -18.56 13.29 21.78
CA THR A 184 -17.64 12.70 20.81
C THR A 184 -18.45 11.90 19.78
N LYS A 185 -18.17 12.07 18.50
CA LYS A 185 -18.82 11.32 17.42
C LYS A 185 -18.32 9.88 17.36
N GLY A 186 -19.16 8.96 16.90
CA GLY A 186 -18.79 7.54 16.76
C GLY A 186 -17.56 7.32 15.89
N TRP A 187 -17.40 8.09 14.80
CA TRP A 187 -16.18 8.01 13.95
C TRP A 187 -14.91 8.44 14.70
N GLN A 188 -15.01 9.40 15.62
CA GLN A 188 -13.89 9.83 16.47
C GLN A 188 -13.52 8.74 17.48
N CYS A 189 -14.52 8.09 18.10
CA CYS A 189 -14.30 6.95 18.99
C CYS A 189 -13.56 5.82 18.29
N LEU A 190 -13.85 5.56 17.01
CA LEU A 190 -13.17 4.52 16.24
C LEU A 190 -11.68 4.82 16.09
N PHE A 191 -11.29 6.05 15.76
CA PHE A 191 -9.87 6.44 15.70
C PHE A 191 -9.18 6.38 17.06
N LEU A 192 -9.84 6.77 18.14
CA LEU A 192 -9.31 6.63 19.51
C LEU A 192 -9.01 5.16 19.84
N LEU A 193 -9.95 4.26 19.51
CA LEU A 193 -9.78 2.82 19.72
C LEU A 193 -8.65 2.22 18.87
N LEU A 194 -8.48 2.68 17.63
CA LEU A 194 -7.43 2.19 16.72
C LEU A 194 -6.01 2.59 17.19
N GLY A 195 -5.85 3.71 17.89
CA GLY A 195 -4.54 4.11 18.42
C GLY A 195 -4.02 3.19 19.54
N ILE A 196 -4.90 2.55 20.32
CA ILE A 196 -4.49 1.75 21.50
C ILE A 196 -3.65 0.52 21.12
N PRO A 197 -4.07 -0.35 20.18
CA PRO A 197 -3.30 -1.53 19.79
C PRO A 197 -1.90 -1.20 19.32
N GLY A 198 -1.71 -0.05 18.65
CA GLY A 198 -0.40 0.37 18.18
C GLY A 198 0.55 0.75 19.31
N ILE A 199 0.06 1.44 20.35
CA ILE A 199 0.87 1.73 21.54
C ILE A 199 1.32 0.44 22.19
N LEU A 200 0.42 -0.55 22.36
CA LEU A 200 0.77 -1.85 22.92
C LEU A 200 1.79 -2.59 22.04
N LEU A 201 1.63 -2.54 20.73
CA LEU A 201 2.57 -3.17 19.79
C LEU A 201 3.94 -2.49 19.81
N SER A 202 4.02 -1.17 20.00
CA SER A 202 5.29 -0.45 20.14
C SER A 202 6.09 -0.96 21.35
N LEU A 203 5.40 -1.25 22.46
CA LEU A 203 6.01 -1.86 23.65
C LEU A 203 6.44 -3.32 23.39
N LEU A 204 5.58 -4.10 22.71
CA LEU A 204 5.93 -5.49 22.36
C LEU A 204 7.16 -5.55 21.45
N LEU A 205 7.33 -4.57 20.54
CA LEU A 205 8.50 -4.53 19.67
C LEU A 205 9.81 -4.35 20.45
N LEU A 206 9.80 -3.73 21.62
CA LEU A 206 10.98 -3.64 22.47
C LEU A 206 11.48 -5.01 22.98
N ALA A 207 10.64 -6.04 22.96
CA ALA A 207 11.03 -7.44 23.23
C ALA A 207 11.76 -8.10 22.05
N VAL A 208 11.66 -7.55 20.84
CA VAL A 208 12.40 -8.01 19.66
C VAL A 208 13.87 -7.60 19.82
N ARG A 209 14.80 -8.52 19.60
CA ARG A 209 16.24 -8.21 19.65
C ARG A 209 16.66 -7.57 18.33
N GLU A 210 17.52 -6.54 18.39
CA GLU A 210 18.16 -6.00 17.17
C GLU A 210 19.14 -7.04 16.63
N PRO A 211 19.03 -7.48 15.36
CA PRO A 211 19.99 -8.42 14.78
C PRO A 211 21.32 -7.73 14.51
N ALA A 212 22.42 -8.47 14.64
CA ALA A 212 23.72 -7.98 14.21
C ALA A 212 23.68 -7.65 12.71
N ARG A 213 24.21 -6.48 12.36
CA ARG A 213 24.27 -6.07 10.95
C ARG A 213 25.17 -7.00 10.16
N ARG A 214 24.67 -7.47 9.04
CA ARG A 214 25.43 -8.28 8.10
C ARG A 214 25.78 -7.41 6.92
N VAL A 215 27.03 -7.02 6.83
CA VAL A 215 27.55 -6.32 5.67
C VAL A 215 27.54 -7.32 4.51
N LEU A 216 26.52 -7.28 3.68
CA LEU A 216 26.52 -7.97 2.39
C LEU A 216 27.53 -7.22 1.51
N GLY A 217 28.75 -7.76 1.46
CA GLY A 217 29.96 -7.22 0.91
C GLY A 217 29.81 -6.32 -0.31
N GLY A 218 30.57 -5.24 -0.28
CA GLY A 218 30.92 -4.37 -1.38
C GLY A 218 30.63 -2.91 -1.07
N ASP A 219 31.67 -2.10 -0.90
CA ASP A 219 31.66 -0.67 -1.14
C ASP A 219 31.18 -0.43 -2.59
N HIS A 220 29.88 -0.36 -2.76
CA HIS A 220 29.33 0.06 -4.03
C HIS A 220 29.29 1.59 -4.02
N GLU A 221 30.33 2.22 -4.57
CA GLU A 221 30.23 3.63 -4.96
C GLU A 221 28.90 3.86 -5.67
N VAL A 222 28.05 4.70 -5.07
CA VAL A 222 26.75 5.08 -5.66
C VAL A 222 27.06 5.78 -6.97
N ALA A 223 26.48 5.30 -8.06
CA ALA A 223 26.69 5.91 -9.36
C ALA A 223 26.26 7.40 -9.32
N PRO A 224 27.02 8.30 -9.96
CA PRO A 224 26.65 9.71 -10.01
C PRO A 224 25.28 9.88 -10.71
N LEU A 225 24.47 10.84 -10.23
CA LEU A 225 23.11 11.09 -10.77
C LEU A 225 23.11 11.34 -12.28
N SER A 226 24.17 11.94 -12.83
CA SER A 226 24.31 12.15 -14.29
C SER A 226 24.38 10.84 -15.07
N ALA A 227 25.09 9.83 -14.55
CA ALA A 227 25.16 8.51 -15.15
C ALA A 227 23.81 7.77 -15.05
N PHE A 228 23.11 7.96 -13.93
CA PHE A 228 21.77 7.42 -13.74
C PHE A 228 20.77 7.98 -14.77
N PHE A 229 20.67 9.31 -14.93
CA PHE A 229 19.78 9.91 -15.91
C PHE A 229 20.13 9.54 -17.35
N ARG A 230 21.42 9.41 -17.68
CA ARG A 230 21.87 8.94 -18.99
C ARG A 230 21.45 7.49 -19.24
N HIS A 231 21.56 6.62 -18.23
CA HIS A 231 21.11 5.23 -18.31
C HIS A 231 19.61 5.12 -18.53
N LEU A 232 18.81 5.92 -17.81
CA LEU A 232 17.37 6.02 -18.00
C LEU A 232 17.00 6.56 -19.40
N GLY A 233 17.71 7.59 -19.86
CA GLY A 233 17.49 8.22 -21.18
C GLY A 233 17.69 7.24 -22.34
N GLY A 234 18.69 6.35 -22.26
CA GLY A 234 18.94 5.29 -23.26
C GLY A 234 17.87 4.18 -23.26
N ARG A 235 17.11 4.03 -22.18
CA ARG A 235 16.09 2.97 -21.98
C ARG A 235 14.75 3.50 -21.52
N LYS A 236 14.43 4.76 -21.85
CA LYS A 236 13.23 5.46 -21.36
C LYS A 236 11.92 4.68 -21.56
N ALA A 237 11.75 4.03 -22.72
CA ALA A 237 10.55 3.25 -23.00
C ALA A 237 10.35 2.09 -21.99
N ALA A 238 11.43 1.42 -21.56
CA ALA A 238 11.36 0.36 -20.58
C ALA A 238 11.03 0.91 -19.17
N TYR A 239 11.78 1.90 -18.71
CA TYR A 239 11.63 2.43 -17.35
C TYR A 239 10.32 3.17 -17.15
N PHE A 240 9.99 4.12 -18.05
CA PHE A 240 8.75 4.88 -17.93
C PHE A 240 7.52 4.05 -18.28
N GLY A 241 7.60 3.16 -19.29
CA GLY A 241 6.48 2.30 -19.65
C GLY A 241 6.09 1.34 -18.52
N ILE A 242 7.05 0.64 -17.92
CA ILE A 242 6.78 -0.24 -16.77
C ILE A 242 6.36 0.60 -15.56
N GLY A 243 7.13 1.64 -15.21
CA GLY A 243 6.85 2.46 -14.04
C GLY A 243 5.46 3.09 -14.08
N LEU A 244 5.11 3.75 -15.20
CA LEU A 244 3.82 4.39 -15.36
C LEU A 244 2.68 3.38 -15.49
N GLY A 245 2.90 2.24 -16.17
CA GLY A 245 1.90 1.16 -16.27
C GLY A 245 1.48 0.67 -14.89
N PHE A 246 2.44 0.34 -14.02
CA PHE A 246 2.14 -0.09 -12.65
C PHE A 246 1.58 1.06 -11.79
N ALA A 247 2.09 2.29 -11.92
CA ALA A 247 1.58 3.44 -11.18
C ALA A 247 0.10 3.74 -11.51
N LEU A 248 -0.30 3.67 -12.79
CA LEU A 248 -1.69 3.83 -13.21
C LEU A 248 -2.59 2.68 -12.72
N MET A 249 -2.10 1.45 -12.70
CA MET A 249 -2.88 0.34 -12.14
C MET A 249 -3.06 0.48 -10.62
N ILE A 250 -2.05 0.98 -9.92
CA ILE A 250 -2.16 1.29 -8.48
C ILE A 250 -3.10 2.48 -8.27
N LEU A 251 -3.12 3.46 -9.18
CA LEU A 251 -4.11 4.55 -9.19
C LEU A 251 -5.53 3.98 -9.26
N VAL A 252 -5.78 3.04 -10.16
CA VAL A 252 -7.09 2.36 -10.26
C VAL A 252 -7.43 1.64 -8.97
N GLY A 253 -6.50 0.84 -8.41
CA GLY A 253 -6.71 0.07 -7.19
C GLY A 253 -6.99 0.96 -5.97
N ASN A 254 -6.16 1.97 -5.71
CA ASN A 254 -6.36 2.89 -4.58
C ASN A 254 -7.55 3.84 -4.81
N GLY A 255 -7.76 4.29 -6.06
CA GLY A 255 -8.90 5.12 -6.42
C GLY A 255 -10.22 4.40 -6.15
N THR A 256 -10.35 3.16 -6.60
CA THR A 256 -11.56 2.36 -6.35
C THR A 256 -11.66 1.98 -4.87
N GLY A 257 -10.59 1.47 -4.27
CA GLY A 257 -10.58 0.98 -2.89
C GLY A 257 -11.00 2.03 -1.87
N ALA A 258 -10.58 3.27 -2.04
CA ALA A 258 -10.97 4.39 -1.17
C ALA A 258 -12.47 4.70 -1.22
N TRP A 259 -13.10 4.50 -2.37
CA TRP A 259 -14.49 4.89 -2.61
C TRP A 259 -15.51 3.74 -2.59
N ILE A 260 -15.07 2.47 -2.56
CA ILE A 260 -15.97 1.31 -2.48
C ILE A 260 -16.95 1.40 -1.30
N PRO A 261 -16.55 1.74 -0.06
CA PRO A 261 -17.52 1.88 1.03
C PRO A 261 -18.56 2.96 0.73
N ALA A 262 -18.13 4.14 0.32
CA ALA A 262 -19.02 5.24 -0.02
C ALA A 262 -19.94 4.92 -1.23
N PHE A 263 -19.46 4.13 -2.19
CA PHE A 263 -20.24 3.63 -3.31
C PHE A 263 -21.42 2.75 -2.84
N PHE A 264 -21.17 1.78 -1.96
CA PHE A 264 -22.23 0.91 -1.44
C PHE A 264 -23.24 1.69 -0.58
N GLU A 265 -22.76 2.62 0.23
CA GLU A 265 -23.62 3.48 1.05
C GLU A 265 -24.51 4.37 0.17
N ARG A 266 -23.92 5.11 -0.81
CA ARG A 266 -24.67 6.07 -1.64
C ARG A 266 -25.61 5.40 -2.65
N ARG A 267 -25.20 4.25 -3.22
CA ARG A 267 -25.97 3.60 -4.30
C ARG A 267 -26.97 2.56 -3.80
N PHE A 268 -26.60 1.82 -2.78
CA PHE A 268 -27.41 0.68 -2.29
C PHE A 268 -27.93 0.86 -0.86
N GLY A 269 -27.56 1.95 -0.18
CA GLY A 269 -28.03 2.26 1.18
C GLY A 269 -27.47 1.31 2.25
N TRP A 270 -26.34 0.63 1.98
CA TRP A 270 -25.75 -0.28 2.95
C TRP A 270 -25.18 0.47 4.15
N SER A 271 -25.34 -0.13 5.32
CA SER A 271 -24.71 0.37 6.53
C SER A 271 -23.20 0.14 6.54
N THR A 272 -22.46 0.95 7.28
CA THR A 272 -21.00 0.78 7.50
C THR A 272 -20.65 -0.62 8.02
N ALA A 273 -21.50 -1.18 8.90
CA ALA A 273 -21.33 -2.54 9.43
C ALA A 273 -21.46 -3.62 8.35
N GLU A 274 -22.46 -3.49 7.49
CA GLU A 274 -22.71 -4.43 6.40
C GLU A 274 -21.59 -4.40 5.34
N ILE A 275 -21.14 -3.20 4.97
CA ILE A 275 -20.03 -3.00 4.06
C ILE A 275 -18.76 -3.65 4.66
N GLY A 276 -18.44 -3.34 5.92
CA GLY A 276 -17.27 -3.86 6.61
C GLY A 276 -17.23 -5.38 6.62
N ALA A 277 -18.33 -6.03 6.98
CA ALA A 277 -18.43 -7.49 7.04
C ALA A 277 -18.26 -8.14 5.65
N LYS A 278 -19.06 -7.71 4.66
CA LYS A 278 -19.07 -8.36 3.34
C LYS A 278 -17.82 -8.03 2.51
N TYR A 279 -17.44 -6.75 2.42
CA TYR A 279 -16.29 -6.33 1.63
C TYR A 279 -14.95 -6.76 2.28
N GLY A 280 -14.85 -6.70 3.62
CA GLY A 280 -13.66 -7.13 4.34
C GLY A 280 -13.31 -8.60 4.10
N LEU A 281 -14.30 -9.50 4.11
CA LEU A 281 -14.10 -10.91 3.78
C LEU A 281 -13.62 -11.11 2.32
N ILE A 282 -14.18 -10.35 1.38
CA ILE A 282 -13.75 -10.38 -0.02
C ILE A 282 -12.29 -9.95 -0.16
N VAL A 283 -11.89 -8.85 0.46
CA VAL A 283 -10.49 -8.36 0.45
C VAL A 283 -9.56 -9.45 0.99
N PHE A 284 -9.92 -10.09 2.10
CA PHE A 284 -9.10 -11.13 2.70
C PHE A 284 -8.97 -12.36 1.79
N PHE A 285 -10.08 -12.99 1.45
CA PHE A 285 -10.04 -14.26 0.71
C PHE A 285 -9.59 -14.09 -0.74
N CYS A 286 -10.17 -13.13 -1.48
CA CYS A 286 -9.84 -12.92 -2.88
C CYS A 286 -8.46 -12.27 -3.06
N GLY A 287 -8.11 -11.29 -2.22
CA GLY A 287 -6.80 -10.63 -2.30
C GLY A 287 -5.65 -11.58 -1.97
N THR A 288 -5.78 -12.35 -0.88
CA THR A 288 -4.76 -13.31 -0.46
C THR A 288 -4.61 -14.44 -1.48
N SER A 289 -5.71 -15.06 -1.92
CA SER A 289 -5.66 -16.13 -2.93
C SER A 289 -5.13 -15.64 -4.27
N GLY A 290 -5.51 -14.43 -4.68
CA GLY A 290 -4.99 -13.79 -5.89
C GLY A 290 -3.49 -13.57 -5.86
N ALA A 291 -2.94 -13.08 -4.74
CA ALA A 291 -1.50 -12.89 -4.57
C ALA A 291 -0.72 -14.21 -4.63
N LEU A 292 -1.23 -15.27 -3.99
CA LEU A 292 -0.61 -16.60 -4.01
C LEU A 292 -0.65 -17.22 -5.40
N ILE A 293 -1.82 -17.23 -6.05
CA ILE A 293 -2.01 -17.82 -7.38
C ILE A 293 -1.27 -17.01 -8.44
N GLY A 294 -1.30 -15.67 -8.36
CA GLY A 294 -0.55 -14.79 -9.26
C GLY A 294 0.96 -15.04 -9.19
N GLY A 295 1.51 -15.21 -7.99
CA GLY A 295 2.92 -15.58 -7.78
C GLY A 295 3.24 -16.97 -8.35
N PHE A 296 2.35 -17.95 -8.16
CA PHE A 296 2.49 -19.28 -8.74
C PHE A 296 2.46 -19.24 -10.28
N VAL A 297 1.51 -18.52 -10.88
CA VAL A 297 1.41 -18.34 -12.35
C VAL A 297 2.67 -17.68 -12.90
N ALA A 298 3.19 -16.65 -12.25
CA ALA A 298 4.44 -16.01 -12.64
C ALA A 298 5.62 -16.99 -12.66
N SER A 299 5.77 -17.79 -11.59
CA SER A 299 6.82 -18.80 -11.46
C SER A 299 6.65 -19.93 -12.48
N TRP A 300 5.44 -20.37 -12.73
CA TRP A 300 5.13 -21.40 -13.73
C TRP A 300 5.44 -20.95 -15.17
N LEU A 301 5.14 -19.68 -15.50
CA LEU A 301 5.50 -19.10 -16.80
C LEU A 301 7.02 -19.05 -16.97
N GLN A 302 7.77 -18.68 -15.93
CA GLN A 302 9.23 -18.69 -15.94
C GLN A 302 9.79 -20.11 -16.11
N GLY A 303 9.23 -21.09 -15.40
CA GLY A 303 9.62 -22.49 -15.49
C GLY A 303 9.40 -23.12 -16.87
N ARG A 304 8.47 -22.57 -17.68
CA ARG A 304 8.25 -22.92 -19.08
C ARG A 304 9.17 -22.20 -20.07
N GLY A 305 10.16 -21.47 -19.59
CA GLY A 305 11.09 -20.74 -20.44
C GLY A 305 10.51 -19.43 -21.02
N ILE A 306 9.33 -19.00 -20.54
CA ILE A 306 8.76 -17.70 -20.94
C ILE A 306 9.56 -16.62 -20.22
N ALA A 307 10.40 -15.94 -20.97
CA ALA A 307 11.18 -14.83 -20.44
C ALA A 307 10.25 -13.80 -19.78
N ARG A 308 10.55 -13.43 -18.51
CA ARG A 308 9.77 -12.46 -17.72
C ARG A 308 8.34 -12.87 -17.45
N GLY A 309 8.13 -14.09 -17.01
CA GLY A 309 6.82 -14.60 -16.58
C GLY A 309 6.08 -13.65 -15.63
N ASN A 310 6.80 -12.91 -14.77
CA ASN A 310 6.24 -11.89 -13.87
C ASN A 310 5.53 -10.75 -14.62
N LEU A 311 6.11 -10.25 -15.74
CA LEU A 311 5.43 -9.21 -16.55
C LEU A 311 4.26 -9.76 -17.33
N TRP A 312 4.34 -11.00 -17.81
CA TRP A 312 3.22 -11.65 -18.48
C TRP A 312 2.06 -11.92 -17.52
N ALA A 313 2.33 -12.33 -16.29
CA ALA A 313 1.31 -12.43 -15.25
C ALA A 313 0.62 -11.07 -15.01
N ALA A 314 1.39 -9.98 -14.94
CA ALA A 314 0.85 -8.64 -14.82
C ALA A 314 0.01 -8.22 -16.04
N VAL A 315 0.42 -8.56 -17.27
CA VAL A 315 -0.38 -8.28 -18.49
C VAL A 315 -1.72 -8.99 -18.42
N VAL A 316 -1.76 -10.26 -18.01
CA VAL A 316 -3.02 -10.99 -17.79
C VAL A 316 -3.87 -10.29 -16.75
N GLY A 317 -3.29 -9.96 -15.60
CA GLY A 317 -3.99 -9.23 -14.53
C GLY A 317 -4.57 -7.90 -15.03
N PHE A 318 -3.78 -7.06 -15.70
CA PHE A 318 -4.22 -5.75 -16.23
C PHE A 318 -5.34 -5.92 -17.27
N THR A 319 -5.20 -6.88 -18.19
CA THR A 319 -6.20 -7.12 -19.24
C THR A 319 -7.56 -7.51 -18.64
N VAL A 320 -7.57 -8.41 -17.66
CA VAL A 320 -8.79 -8.86 -16.99
C VAL A 320 -9.38 -7.76 -16.10
N LEU A 321 -8.54 -6.94 -15.46
CA LEU A 321 -8.99 -5.85 -14.60
C LEU A 321 -9.69 -4.72 -15.38
N ILE A 322 -9.37 -4.48 -16.65
CA ILE A 322 -10.00 -3.42 -17.45
C ILE A 322 -11.54 -3.52 -17.42
N PRO A 323 -12.15 -4.60 -17.94
CA PRO A 323 -13.61 -4.69 -17.96
C PRO A 323 -14.20 -4.76 -16.56
N ILE A 324 -13.55 -5.40 -15.60
CA ILE A 324 -14.03 -5.56 -14.23
C ILE A 324 -14.14 -4.20 -13.54
N THR A 325 -13.07 -3.39 -13.59
CA THR A 325 -13.02 -2.09 -12.90
C THR A 325 -13.98 -1.07 -13.50
N ILE A 326 -14.27 -1.16 -14.79
CA ILE A 326 -15.26 -0.31 -15.47
C ILE A 326 -16.68 -0.76 -15.15
N ALA A 327 -16.93 -2.07 -15.10
CA ALA A 327 -18.27 -2.62 -14.99
C ALA A 327 -18.81 -2.65 -13.56
N PHE A 328 -17.99 -2.95 -12.54
CA PHE A 328 -18.50 -3.17 -11.18
C PHE A 328 -19.34 -2.01 -10.63
N PRO A 329 -18.97 -0.71 -10.88
CA PRO A 329 -19.75 0.39 -10.35
C PRO A 329 -21.11 0.57 -11.04
N LEU A 330 -21.26 0.00 -12.24
CA LEU A 330 -22.47 0.09 -13.05
C LEU A 330 -23.47 -1.04 -12.79
N MET A 331 -23.09 -2.03 -11.96
CA MET A 331 -23.95 -3.17 -11.69
C MET A 331 -25.27 -2.75 -11.02
N PRO A 332 -26.40 -3.38 -11.41
CA PRO A 332 -27.71 -3.04 -10.89
C PRO A 332 -27.94 -3.52 -9.46
N THR A 333 -27.24 -4.56 -9.02
CA THR A 333 -27.39 -5.14 -7.68
C THR A 333 -26.07 -5.15 -6.92
N PRO A 334 -26.11 -5.04 -5.58
CA PRO A 334 -24.91 -5.03 -4.75
C PRO A 334 -24.15 -6.36 -4.79
N GLU A 335 -24.84 -7.49 -4.98
CA GLU A 335 -24.22 -8.82 -5.06
C GLU A 335 -23.35 -8.96 -6.32
N LEU A 336 -23.84 -8.48 -7.47
CA LEU A 336 -23.06 -8.47 -8.71
C LEU A 336 -21.85 -7.54 -8.61
N ALA A 337 -22.04 -6.37 -8.00
CA ALA A 337 -20.93 -5.45 -7.74
C ALA A 337 -19.87 -6.10 -6.83
N LEU A 338 -20.28 -6.77 -5.74
CA LEU A 338 -19.39 -7.50 -4.85
C LEU A 338 -18.65 -8.65 -5.54
N ALA A 339 -19.34 -9.40 -6.40
CA ALA A 339 -18.72 -10.50 -7.15
C ALA A 339 -17.60 -9.98 -8.07
N LEU A 340 -17.85 -8.87 -8.77
CA LEU A 340 -16.82 -8.22 -9.61
C LEU A 340 -15.69 -7.61 -8.76
N ILE A 341 -15.98 -7.04 -7.58
CA ILE A 341 -14.97 -6.56 -6.64
C ILE A 341 -14.13 -7.74 -6.11
N GLY A 342 -14.72 -8.91 -5.89
CA GLY A 342 -14.00 -10.14 -5.56
C GLY A 342 -13.02 -10.54 -6.66
N ALA A 343 -13.48 -10.57 -7.89
CA ALA A 343 -12.62 -10.82 -9.05
C ALA A 343 -11.54 -9.73 -9.21
N MET A 344 -11.87 -8.46 -8.98
CA MET A 344 -10.91 -7.36 -9.00
C MET A 344 -9.79 -7.58 -7.98
N ASN A 345 -10.11 -7.88 -6.72
CA ASN A 345 -9.12 -8.13 -5.68
C ASN A 345 -8.25 -9.36 -5.99
N PHE A 346 -8.85 -10.41 -6.55
CA PHE A 346 -8.13 -11.62 -6.96
C PHE A 346 -7.11 -11.32 -8.06
N PHE A 347 -7.52 -10.69 -9.17
CA PHE A 347 -6.61 -10.39 -10.28
C PHE A 347 -5.62 -9.26 -9.98
N ALA A 348 -5.91 -8.38 -9.03
CA ALA A 348 -4.95 -7.41 -8.53
C ALA A 348 -3.70 -8.08 -7.93
N GLY A 349 -3.85 -9.27 -7.34
CA GLY A 349 -2.75 -10.07 -6.81
C GLY A 349 -1.71 -10.51 -7.86
N PHE A 350 -2.11 -10.62 -9.14
CA PHE A 350 -1.20 -10.98 -10.24
C PHE A 350 -0.14 -9.91 -10.55
N ASN A 351 -0.32 -8.71 -10.02
CA ASN A 351 0.54 -7.56 -10.30
C ASN A 351 1.73 -7.44 -9.32
N PHE A 352 1.81 -8.31 -8.31
CA PHE A 352 2.78 -8.17 -7.22
C PHE A 352 4.22 -8.44 -7.69
N GLY A 353 5.08 -7.42 -7.57
CA GLY A 353 6.55 -7.55 -7.70
C GLY A 353 7.11 -7.58 -9.12
N GLY A 354 6.31 -7.84 -10.16
CA GLY A 354 6.82 -8.03 -11.53
C GLY A 354 7.50 -6.80 -12.13
N GLY A 355 6.96 -5.62 -11.86
CA GLY A 355 7.50 -4.36 -12.39
C GLY A 355 8.88 -4.04 -11.84
N LEU A 356 9.01 -3.98 -10.52
CA LEU A 356 10.28 -3.64 -9.86
C LEU A 356 11.37 -4.67 -10.15
N ALA A 357 11.05 -5.97 -10.10
CA ALA A 357 12.00 -7.02 -10.41
C ALA A 357 12.58 -6.86 -11.81
N THR A 358 11.74 -6.62 -12.82
CA THR A 358 12.20 -6.41 -14.21
C THR A 358 13.07 -5.16 -14.34
N LEU A 359 12.71 -4.06 -13.67
CA LEU A 359 13.54 -2.84 -13.70
C LEU A 359 14.91 -3.07 -13.04
N GLN A 360 14.97 -3.84 -11.96
CA GLN A 360 16.23 -4.20 -11.30
C GLN A 360 17.12 -5.10 -12.17
N GLU A 361 16.54 -6.02 -12.94
CA GLU A 361 17.28 -6.87 -13.90
C GLU A 361 17.94 -6.05 -15.02
N LEU A 362 17.28 -4.98 -15.48
CA LEU A 362 17.79 -4.07 -16.51
C LEU A 362 18.84 -3.08 -16.01
N THR A 363 19.00 -3.00 -14.68
CA THR A 363 19.76 -1.94 -14.03
C THR A 363 21.08 -2.49 -13.49
N PRO A 364 22.24 -1.85 -13.80
CA PRO A 364 23.50 -2.17 -13.15
C PRO A 364 23.40 -2.10 -11.62
N ASN A 365 24.09 -2.98 -10.90
CA ASN A 365 24.01 -3.09 -9.44
C ASN A 365 24.18 -1.75 -8.72
N ARG A 366 25.08 -0.88 -9.20
CA ARG A 366 25.37 0.46 -8.63
C ARG A 366 24.20 1.45 -8.71
N MET A 367 23.17 1.18 -9.55
CA MET A 367 22.03 2.08 -9.79
C MET A 367 20.70 1.47 -9.33
N ARG A 368 20.64 0.20 -8.89
CA ARG A 368 19.40 -0.50 -8.51
C ARG A 368 18.64 0.20 -7.39
N ALA A 369 19.36 0.74 -6.40
CA ALA A 369 18.75 1.47 -5.30
C ALA A 369 18.03 2.74 -5.80
N LEU A 370 18.65 3.50 -6.70
CA LEU A 370 18.05 4.72 -7.28
C LEU A 370 16.83 4.40 -8.14
N VAL A 371 16.88 3.32 -8.95
CA VAL A 371 15.74 2.86 -9.75
C VAL A 371 14.59 2.44 -8.84
N SER A 372 14.88 1.68 -7.78
CA SER A 372 13.84 1.25 -6.82
C SER A 372 13.20 2.44 -6.12
N ALA A 373 13.99 3.42 -5.70
CA ALA A 373 13.49 4.63 -5.06
C ALA A 373 12.61 5.45 -6.03
N GLY A 374 13.05 5.64 -7.27
CA GLY A 374 12.27 6.33 -8.30
C GLY A 374 10.97 5.62 -8.66
N TYR A 375 11.00 4.30 -8.75
CA TYR A 375 9.82 3.47 -8.98
C TYR A 375 8.81 3.58 -7.83
N MET A 376 9.27 3.48 -6.58
CA MET A 376 8.43 3.63 -5.40
C MET A 376 7.84 5.04 -5.28
N LEU A 377 8.65 6.08 -5.59
CA LEU A 377 8.16 7.45 -5.62
C LEU A 377 7.04 7.62 -6.66
N LEU A 378 7.22 7.10 -7.87
CA LEU A 378 6.23 7.17 -8.94
C LEU A 378 4.92 6.47 -8.56
N ILE A 379 5.01 5.25 -8.01
CA ILE A 379 3.86 4.47 -7.57
C ILE A 379 3.09 5.18 -6.44
N ASN A 380 3.79 5.73 -5.46
CA ASN A 380 3.14 6.41 -4.36
C ASN A 380 2.54 7.74 -4.80
N LEU A 381 3.28 8.56 -5.56
CA LEU A 381 2.81 9.87 -5.99
C LEU A 381 1.66 9.77 -6.97
N VAL A 382 1.81 8.99 -8.04
CA VAL A 382 0.76 8.84 -9.08
C VAL A 382 -0.30 7.85 -8.61
N GLY A 383 0.10 6.68 -8.11
CA GLY A 383 -0.82 5.62 -7.77
C GLY A 383 -1.62 5.91 -6.49
N ALA A 384 -0.93 6.02 -5.36
CA ALA A 384 -1.62 6.12 -4.07
C ALA A 384 -2.21 7.50 -3.81
N THR A 385 -1.54 8.59 -4.24
CA THR A 385 -2.01 9.95 -3.98
C THR A 385 -3.09 10.38 -4.96
N LEU A 386 -2.86 10.22 -6.27
CA LEU A 386 -3.79 10.72 -7.28
C LEU A 386 -5.00 9.80 -7.49
N GLY A 387 -4.94 8.53 -7.11
CA GLY A 387 -6.04 7.59 -7.32
C GLY A 387 -7.37 8.05 -6.71
N PRO A 388 -7.46 8.20 -5.38
CA PRO A 388 -8.68 8.70 -4.75
C PRO A 388 -9.09 10.08 -5.23
N THR A 389 -8.09 10.96 -5.49
CA THR A 389 -8.33 12.34 -5.94
C THR A 389 -8.90 12.41 -7.35
N ALA A 390 -8.47 11.53 -8.28
CA ALA A 390 -9.00 11.48 -9.63
C ALA A 390 -10.51 11.17 -9.64
N VAL A 391 -10.95 10.18 -8.85
CA VAL A 391 -12.37 9.85 -8.71
C VAL A 391 -13.15 11.02 -8.10
N ALA A 392 -12.61 11.64 -7.04
CA ALA A 392 -13.25 12.76 -6.36
C ALA A 392 -13.43 13.99 -7.28
N LEU A 393 -12.38 14.35 -8.03
CA LEU A 393 -12.45 15.47 -8.98
C LEU A 393 -13.50 15.23 -10.05
N VAL A 394 -13.61 14.01 -10.56
CA VAL A 394 -14.66 13.67 -11.53
C VAL A 394 -16.04 13.76 -10.89
N THR A 395 -16.20 13.32 -9.63
CA THR A 395 -17.48 13.42 -8.90
C THR A 395 -17.87 14.89 -8.66
N ASP A 396 -16.97 15.70 -8.08
CA ASP A 396 -17.28 17.04 -7.60
C ASP A 396 -17.35 18.08 -8.74
N TYR A 397 -16.50 17.97 -9.79
CA TYR A 397 -16.37 19.01 -10.82
C TYR A 397 -16.94 18.62 -12.17
N TRP A 398 -16.92 17.32 -12.55
CA TRP A 398 -17.47 16.88 -13.82
C TRP A 398 -18.95 16.56 -13.71
N PHE A 399 -19.32 15.64 -12.81
CA PHE A 399 -20.71 15.27 -12.57
C PHE A 399 -21.44 16.26 -11.67
N ARG A 400 -20.74 16.90 -10.74
CA ARG A 400 -21.29 17.84 -9.74
C ARG A 400 -22.43 17.23 -8.89
N ASP A 401 -22.41 15.92 -8.72
CA ASP A 401 -23.43 15.18 -8.00
C ASP A 401 -22.76 14.05 -7.20
N PRO A 402 -22.82 14.09 -5.88
CA PRO A 402 -22.32 13.00 -5.04
C PRO A 402 -22.94 11.63 -5.31
N ALA A 403 -24.18 11.58 -5.83
CA ALA A 403 -24.87 10.34 -6.21
C ALA A 403 -24.25 9.71 -7.47
N ALA A 404 -23.57 10.49 -8.31
CA ALA A 404 -22.89 10.04 -9.50
C ALA A 404 -21.52 9.40 -9.25
N LEU A 405 -21.14 9.13 -7.98
CA LEU A 405 -19.86 8.52 -7.62
C LEU A 405 -19.59 7.23 -8.41
N HIS A 406 -20.59 6.41 -8.66
CA HIS A 406 -20.45 5.17 -9.43
C HIS A 406 -20.05 5.42 -10.89
N TYR A 407 -20.54 6.49 -11.51
CA TYR A 407 -20.11 6.90 -12.86
C TYR A 407 -18.69 7.48 -12.82
N ALA A 408 -18.35 8.24 -11.78
CA ALA A 408 -17.00 8.80 -11.62
C ALA A 408 -15.93 7.72 -11.47
N ILE A 409 -16.21 6.65 -10.69
CA ILE A 409 -15.33 5.49 -10.56
C ILE A 409 -15.16 4.82 -11.94
N SER A 410 -16.28 4.50 -12.61
CA SER A 410 -16.25 3.85 -13.93
C SER A 410 -15.50 4.67 -14.98
N PHE A 411 -15.73 5.98 -15.04
CA PHE A 411 -15.07 6.91 -15.96
C PHE A 411 -13.55 6.96 -15.72
N THR A 412 -13.13 7.12 -14.47
CA THR A 412 -11.71 7.12 -14.10
C THR A 412 -11.04 5.81 -14.49
N CYS A 413 -11.69 4.68 -14.22
CA CYS A 413 -11.19 3.35 -14.58
C CYS A 413 -11.15 3.15 -16.09
N ALA A 414 -12.12 3.64 -16.84
CA ALA A 414 -12.18 3.54 -18.32
C ALA A 414 -11.01 4.25 -19.01
N ILE A 415 -10.45 5.26 -18.38
CA ILE A 415 -9.24 5.96 -18.89
C ILE A 415 -7.96 5.31 -18.35
N ALA A 416 -7.86 5.15 -17.03
CA ALA A 416 -6.61 4.76 -16.38
C ALA A 416 -6.25 3.29 -16.63
N SER A 417 -7.23 2.36 -16.64
CA SER A 417 -6.94 0.93 -16.78
C SER A 417 -6.41 0.57 -18.18
N PRO A 418 -7.03 0.98 -19.31
CA PRO A 418 -6.44 0.72 -20.62
C PRO A 418 -5.09 1.42 -20.82
N LEU A 419 -4.95 2.66 -20.34
CA LEU A 419 -3.70 3.40 -20.43
C LEU A 419 -2.58 2.69 -19.66
N SER A 420 -2.88 2.08 -18.50
CA SER A 420 -1.92 1.30 -17.74
C SER A 420 -1.38 0.11 -18.53
N LEU A 421 -2.28 -0.63 -19.21
CA LEU A 421 -1.89 -1.75 -20.06
C LEU A 421 -1.06 -1.31 -21.25
N VAL A 422 -1.44 -0.22 -21.93
CA VAL A 422 -0.66 0.35 -23.06
C VAL A 422 0.74 0.73 -22.60
N CYS A 423 0.87 1.42 -21.47
CA CYS A 423 2.17 1.78 -20.89
C CYS A 423 3.00 0.52 -20.58
N LEU A 424 2.39 -0.51 -19.98
CA LEU A 424 3.07 -1.76 -19.67
C LEU A 424 3.59 -2.46 -20.94
N LEU A 425 2.78 -2.53 -22.00
CA LEU A 425 3.17 -3.13 -23.28
C LEU A 425 4.31 -2.35 -23.96
N ILE A 426 4.27 -1.01 -23.93
CA ILE A 426 5.38 -0.15 -24.40
C ILE A 426 6.63 -0.45 -23.57
N GLY A 427 6.50 -0.57 -22.25
CA GLY A 427 7.59 -0.93 -21.36
C GLY A 427 8.21 -2.28 -21.72
N MET A 428 7.41 -3.31 -21.94
CA MET A 428 7.84 -4.63 -22.36
C MET A 428 8.58 -4.61 -23.71
N ALA A 429 8.07 -3.85 -24.69
CA ALA A 429 8.77 -3.66 -25.97
C ALA A 429 10.13 -2.96 -25.78
N GLY A 430 10.20 -1.95 -24.91
CA GLY A 430 11.43 -1.26 -24.54
C GLY A 430 12.47 -2.18 -23.91
N VAL A 431 12.02 -3.07 -23.03
CA VAL A 431 12.89 -4.09 -22.41
C VAL A 431 13.47 -5.06 -23.44
N ARG A 432 12.64 -5.54 -24.39
CA ARG A 432 13.12 -6.41 -25.48
C ARG A 432 14.18 -5.74 -26.35
N ARG A 433 13.98 -4.45 -26.67
CA ARG A 433 14.96 -3.64 -27.44
C ARG A 433 16.29 -3.49 -26.69
N ALA A 434 16.23 -3.16 -25.40
CA ALA A 434 17.42 -2.98 -24.58
C ALA A 434 18.27 -4.26 -24.46
N GLN A 435 17.66 -5.43 -24.47
CA GLN A 435 18.37 -6.70 -24.43
C GLN A 435 19.04 -7.04 -25.76
N ARG A 436 18.33 -6.86 -26.88
CA ARG A 436 18.93 -7.08 -28.22
C ARG A 436 20.15 -6.18 -28.46
N GLN A 437 20.15 -4.96 -27.89
CA GLN A 437 21.30 -4.05 -27.97
C GLN A 437 22.46 -4.47 -27.07
N ALA A 438 22.22 -5.28 -26.06
CA ALA A 438 23.29 -5.80 -25.19
C ALA A 438 23.90 -7.12 -25.70
N GLU A 439 23.24 -7.78 -26.66
CA GLU A 439 23.68 -9.01 -27.33
C GLU A 439 24.48 -8.71 -28.61
N LEU A 440 24.41 -7.49 -29.15
CA LEU A 440 25.18 -6.96 -30.26
C LEU A 440 26.45 -6.24 -29.77
#